data_c05b583ca1b18fd50088cf0022b7d184
#
_entry.id   c05b583ca1b18fd50088cf0022b7d184
#
_cell.length_a   1.000
_cell.length_b   1.000
_cell.length_c   1.000
_cell.angle_alpha   90.00
_cell.angle_beta   90.00
_cell.angle_gamma   90.00
#
_symmetry.space_group_name_H-M   'P 1'
#
loop_
_entity.id
_entity.type
_entity.pdbx_description
1 polymer ?
#
loop_
_entity_poly.entity_id
_entity_poly.type
_entity_poly.pdbx_seq_one_letter_code
_entity_poly.pdbx_strand_id
1 'polypeptide(L)'
;MKAXXXXXXXXXXXXXXXXXXXXXXXXXXXXXXXLDYARRLAALQENYTDELFVVMRTYFEKPRTVVGWKGLITDPNLDGSYALETGLNKARKLLLDVNKLGLATATEFLDMITGQYIADLITWGAIGARTTESQIHREMASALSCPVGFKNGTNGNVKIAIDAIRAAKASHYFYSPDKNGRMTVYRTSGNPFGHIILRGGDSGPNFDAASINEACQQLAQFNLPERLVVDFSHANCQKQHRKQVDVARDICQQIEAGSHKIAGIMAESFLVEGNQPMHDLNNLTYGLSITDPCLGWKDTATMLDMLAQSIKVRRSRH
;
A
#
# COMPACT_ATOMS: atom_id res chain seq x y z
N MET A 1 -2.84 -18.24 1.69
CA MET A 1 -2.67 -17.15 0.70
C MET A 1 -3.85 -17.03 -0.27
N LYS A 2 -4.39 -18.10 -0.73
CA LYS A 2 -5.58 -18.03 -1.62
C LYS A 2 -6.75 -17.32 -0.93
N ALA A 3 -6.95 -17.62 0.32
CA ALA A 3 -8.01 -16.97 1.09
C ALA A 3 -7.86 -15.47 1.18
N UNK A 4 -6.76 -15.15 1.30
CA UNK A 4 -6.46 -13.73 1.42
C UNK A 4 -6.66 -12.97 0.14
N UNK A 5 -6.42 -13.56 -0.83
CA UNK A 5 -6.65 -12.98 -2.09
C UNK A 5 -8.14 -12.89 -2.42
N UNK A 6 -8.69 -13.69 -2.00
CA UNK A 6 -10.10 -13.75 -2.15
C UNK A 6 -10.80 -12.68 -1.36
N UNK A 7 -10.22 -12.49 -0.38
CA UNK A 7 -10.74 -11.49 0.51
C UNK A 7 -10.44 -10.10 0.00
N UNK A 8 -9.42 -10.00 -0.52
CA UNK A 8 -9.04 -8.74 -1.10
C UNK A 8 -9.90 -8.41 -2.32
N UNK A 9 -10.13 -9.34 -2.98
CA UNK A 9 -10.99 -9.22 -4.09
C UNK A 9 -12.44 -8.96 -3.72
N UNK A 10 -12.65 -9.41 -2.73
CA UNK A 10 -13.94 -9.21 -2.18
C UNK A 10 -14.08 -7.84 -1.50
N UNK A 11 -13.16 -7.57 -1.11
CA UNK A 11 -13.06 -6.27 -0.49
C UNK A 11 -13.09 -5.15 -1.51
N UNK A 12 -12.50 -5.47 -2.43
CA UNK A 12 -12.48 -4.47 -3.46
C UNK A 12 -13.75 -4.40 -4.24
N UNK A 13 -14.31 -5.35 -4.26
CA UNK A 13 -15.47 -5.39 -5.11
C UNK A 13 -16.75 -5.41 -4.37
N UNK A 14 -16.52 -5.93 -3.49
CA UNK A 14 -17.78 -6.19 -2.87
C UNK A 14 -17.97 -5.50 -1.57
N UNK A 15 -18.62 -5.56 -1.23
CA UNK A 15 -19.02 -5.00 -0.06
C UNK A 15 -18.61 -5.60 1.20
N UNK A 16 -17.62 -5.97 1.15
CA UNK A 16 -17.21 -6.34 2.46
C UNK A 16 -16.73 -5.10 3.12
N UNK A 17 -17.10 -4.85 3.90
CA UNK A 17 -16.78 -3.70 4.64
C UNK A 17 -15.50 -3.79 5.29
N UNK A 18 -14.73 -4.36 4.79
CA UNK A 18 -13.48 -4.44 5.39
C UNK A 18 -12.66 -3.31 4.84
N UNK A 19 -12.16 -2.83 5.55
CA UNK A 19 -11.27 -1.76 5.22
C UNK A 19 -9.91 -2.31 5.22
N UNK A 20 -9.32 -2.25 4.37
CA UNK A 20 -7.99 -2.66 4.21
C UNK A 20 -7.14 -1.67 4.91
N UNK A 21 -6.58 -2.03 5.71
CA UNK A 21 -5.73 -1.18 6.49
C UNK A 21 -4.33 -1.51 6.14
N UNK A 22 -3.82 -0.82 5.50
CA UNK A 22 -2.45 -0.98 5.14
C UNK A 22 -1.66 -0.21 6.12
N UNK A 23 -1.20 -0.89 6.91
CA UNK A 23 -0.41 -0.29 7.94
C UNK A 23 1.00 -0.55 7.65
N UNK A 24 1.68 0.32 7.74
CA UNK A 24 2.94 0.24 7.14
C UNK A 24 4.15 0.36 7.84
N UNK A 25 4.90 -0.22 7.53
CA UNK A 25 6.25 -0.01 7.87
C UNK A 25 6.95 0.45 6.64
N UNK A 26 7.57 1.38 6.82
CA UNK A 26 8.37 1.93 5.74
C UNK A 26 9.48 1.00 5.44
N UNK A 27 10.09 0.97 4.56
CA UNK A 27 11.15 0.17 4.14
C UNK A 27 11.89 -0.41 5.30
N UNK A 28 11.97 -1.42 5.34
CA UNK A 28 12.45 -2.14 6.41
C UNK A 28 13.94 -2.21 6.30
N UNK A 29 14.58 -1.75 7.06
CA UNK A 29 16.02 -1.71 7.17
C UNK A 29 16.51 -2.91 7.91
N UNK A 30 15.86 -3.31 8.69
CA UNK A 30 16.27 -4.41 9.53
C UNK A 30 15.16 -5.39 9.61
N UNK A 31 15.39 -6.48 9.35
CA UNK A 31 14.46 -7.58 9.35
C UNK A 31 13.82 -7.79 10.71
N UNK A 32 14.52 -7.55 11.75
CA UNK A 32 14.03 -7.81 13.06
C UNK A 32 13.01 -6.78 13.50
N UNK A 33 13.16 -5.72 13.11
CA UNK A 33 12.25 -4.67 13.44
C UNK A 33 10.95 -4.79 12.73
N UNK A 34 11.04 -5.30 11.59
CA UNK A 34 9.88 -5.57 10.81
C UNK A 34 9.06 -6.75 11.32
N LEU A 35 9.72 -7.81 11.75
CA LEU A 35 8.96 -8.96 12.35
C LEU A 35 8.35 -8.63 13.71
N ASP A 36 9.02 -7.87 14.51
CA ASP A 36 8.43 -7.42 15.77
C ASP A 36 7.12 -6.69 15.50
N TYR A 37 7.16 -5.77 14.56
CA TYR A 37 5.94 -5.04 14.16
C TYR A 37 4.88 -6.01 13.64
N ALA A 38 5.30 -6.95 12.80
CA ALA A 38 4.35 -7.92 12.22
C ALA A 38 3.69 -8.76 13.30
N ARG A 39 4.46 -9.20 14.31
CA ARG A 39 3.88 -9.99 15.40
C ARG A 39 2.84 -9.20 16.18
N ARG A 40 3.15 -7.93 16.45
CA ARG A 40 2.19 -7.05 17.15
C ARG A 40 0.95 -6.81 16.30
N LEU A 41 1.14 -6.60 15.00
CA LEU A 41 0.01 -6.35 14.11
C LEU A 41 -0.86 -7.60 13.97
N ALA A 42 -0.22 -8.77 13.87
CA ALA A 42 -0.95 -10.04 13.79
C ALA A 42 -1.80 -10.27 15.04
N ALA A 43 -1.24 -9.96 16.22
CA ALA A 43 -2.00 -10.10 17.45
C ALA A 43 -3.16 -9.10 17.50
N LEU A 44 -2.90 -7.87 17.08
CA LEU A 44 -3.91 -6.81 17.15
C LEU A 44 -5.07 -7.09 16.19
N GLN A 45 -4.80 -7.64 15.00
CA GLN A 45 -5.86 -7.87 14.02
C GLN A 45 -6.92 -8.84 14.52
N GLU A 46 -6.57 -9.71 15.45
CA GLU A 46 -7.54 -10.68 16.00
C GLU A 46 -8.74 -9.99 16.63
N ASN A 47 -8.56 -8.78 17.10
CA ASN A 47 -9.65 -8.02 17.73
C ASN A 47 -10.62 -7.42 16.71
N TYR A 48 -10.27 -7.41 15.42
CA TYR A 48 -11.00 -6.64 14.42
C TYR A 48 -11.37 -7.42 13.18
N THR A 49 -11.35 -8.75 13.25
CA THR A 49 -11.57 -9.57 12.05
C THR A 49 -12.94 -9.38 11.42
N ASP A 50 -13.94 -8.98 12.20
CA ASP A 50 -15.28 -8.76 11.64
C ASP A 50 -15.40 -7.42 10.91
N GLU A 51 -14.56 -6.45 11.20
CA GLU A 51 -14.65 -5.12 10.63
C GLU A 51 -13.52 -4.77 9.67
N LEU A 52 -12.32 -5.30 9.92
CA LEU A 52 -11.13 -4.89 9.19
C LEU A 52 -10.42 -6.10 8.58
N PHE A 53 -9.90 -5.89 7.38
CA PHE A 53 -8.95 -6.83 6.77
C PHE A 53 -7.60 -6.14 6.79
N VAL A 54 -6.72 -6.56 7.69
CA VAL A 54 -5.45 -5.89 7.93
C VAL A 54 -4.40 -6.46 6.98
N VAL A 55 -3.70 -5.56 6.27
CA VAL A 55 -2.64 -5.93 5.34
C VAL A 55 -1.40 -5.12 5.72
N MET A 56 -0.27 -5.80 5.87
CA MET A 56 0.97 -5.12 6.23
C MET A 56 1.69 -4.64 4.98
N ARG A 57 2.03 -3.35 4.95
CA ARG A 57 2.87 -2.81 3.89
C ARG A 57 4.30 -3.32 4.10
N THR A 58 4.85 -3.94 3.06
CA THR A 58 6.22 -4.42 3.04
C THR A 58 6.88 -3.87 1.80
N TYR A 59 7.21 -2.57 1.85
CA TYR A 59 7.77 -1.87 0.71
C TYR A 59 9.28 -2.03 0.73
N PHE A 60 9.81 -2.66 -0.29
CA PHE A 60 11.24 -2.99 -0.38
C PHE A 60 12.02 -2.06 -1.30
N GLU A 61 11.31 -1.20 -2.03
CA GLU A 61 11.92 -0.29 -2.98
C GLU A 61 11.41 1.11 -2.70
N LYS A 62 12.33 2.06 -2.66
CA LYS A 62 11.98 3.44 -2.33
C LYS A 62 12.19 4.31 -3.55
N PRO A 63 11.12 4.83 -4.17
CA PRO A 63 11.29 5.78 -5.28
C PRO A 63 11.83 7.09 -4.74
N ARG A 64 12.79 7.66 -5.46
CA ARG A 64 13.42 8.91 -5.06
C ARG A 64 13.19 9.97 -6.12
N THR A 65 12.92 11.18 -5.66
CA THR A 65 12.76 12.29 -6.59
C THR A 65 14.10 12.62 -7.29
N VAL A 66 15.19 12.55 -6.54
CA VAL A 66 16.51 12.79 -7.10
C VAL A 66 17.44 11.62 -6.81
N VAL A 67 17.94 11.50 -5.57
CA VAL A 67 18.83 10.39 -5.18
C VAL A 67 18.53 10.00 -3.74
N GLY A 68 19.05 8.83 -3.34
CA GLY A 68 18.90 8.33 -1.98
C GLY A 68 18.95 6.82 -1.95
N TRP A 69 18.89 6.26 -0.73
CA TRP A 69 18.84 4.81 -0.56
C TRP A 69 17.62 4.26 -1.26
N LYS A 70 17.81 3.21 -2.05
CA LYS A 70 16.77 2.68 -2.94
C LYS A 70 15.95 1.57 -2.32
N GLY A 71 16.23 1.18 -1.08
CA GLY A 71 15.42 0.18 -0.39
C GLY A 71 16.15 -1.12 -0.14
N LEU A 72 15.46 -2.01 0.58
CA LEU A 72 16.06 -3.24 1.08
C LEU A 72 16.52 -4.18 -0.04
N ILE A 73 15.74 -4.30 -1.12
CA ILE A 73 16.13 -5.23 -2.18
C ILE A 73 17.39 -4.75 -2.88
N THR A 74 17.44 -3.47 -3.23
CA THR A 74 18.55 -2.94 -4.03
C THR A 74 19.84 -2.82 -3.24
N ASP A 75 19.74 -2.36 -1.97
CA ASP A 75 20.94 -2.12 -1.16
C ASP A 75 20.66 -2.54 0.29
N PRO A 76 20.63 -3.85 0.55
CA PRO A 76 20.19 -4.36 1.85
C PRO A 76 21.13 -3.99 3.00
N ASN A 77 22.40 -3.76 2.73
CA ASN A 77 23.37 -3.43 3.77
C ASN A 77 23.49 -1.94 4.03
N LEU A 78 22.75 -1.11 3.27
CA LEU A 78 22.75 0.35 3.41
C LEU A 78 24.15 0.96 3.27
N ASP A 79 25.01 0.34 2.46
CA ASP A 79 26.41 0.77 2.33
C ASP A 79 26.84 0.99 0.90
N GLY A 80 25.89 0.94 -0.04
CA GLY A 80 26.20 1.14 -1.45
C GLY A 80 26.84 -0.08 -2.11
N SER A 81 26.82 -1.24 -1.45
CA SER A 81 27.37 -2.47 -2.06
C SER A 81 26.41 -3.08 -3.08
N TYR A 82 25.13 -2.72 -3.02
CA TYR A 82 24.11 -3.22 -3.95
C TYR A 82 24.09 -4.74 -4.04
N ALA A 83 24.11 -5.39 -2.89
CA ALA A 83 24.08 -6.86 -2.82
C ALA A 83 22.67 -7.36 -3.13
N LEU A 84 22.31 -7.32 -4.40
CA LEU A 84 20.92 -7.56 -4.86
C LEU A 84 20.44 -8.96 -4.48
N GLU A 85 21.26 -9.97 -4.64
CA GLU A 85 20.85 -11.33 -4.31
C GLU A 85 20.51 -11.45 -2.82
N THR A 86 21.33 -10.85 -1.97
CA THR A 86 21.05 -10.80 -0.54
C THR A 86 19.73 -10.08 -0.27
N GLY A 87 19.51 -8.96 -0.96
CA GLY A 87 18.27 -8.19 -0.80
C GLY A 87 17.04 -8.99 -1.19
N LEU A 88 17.10 -9.69 -2.31
CA LEU A 88 15.96 -10.50 -2.76
C LEU A 88 15.66 -11.62 -1.78
N ASN A 89 16.71 -12.29 -1.27
CA ASN A 89 16.54 -13.38 -0.31
C ASN A 89 15.94 -12.85 1.00
N LYS A 90 16.41 -11.70 1.47
CA LYS A 90 15.87 -11.10 2.71
C LYS A 90 14.41 -10.70 2.53
N ALA A 91 14.07 -10.09 1.39
CA ALA A 91 12.70 -9.68 1.14
C ALA A 91 11.77 -10.89 1.09
N ARG A 92 12.17 -11.92 0.37
CA ARG A 92 11.33 -13.11 0.26
C ARG A 92 11.18 -13.81 1.61
N LYS A 93 12.26 -13.92 2.39
CA LYS A 93 12.17 -14.53 3.71
C LYS A 93 11.24 -13.74 4.62
N LEU A 94 11.34 -12.42 4.61
CA LEU A 94 10.45 -11.59 5.43
C LEU A 94 8.98 -11.81 5.05
N LEU A 95 8.70 -11.82 3.74
CA LEU A 95 7.33 -12.05 3.28
C LEU A 95 6.80 -13.41 3.74
N LEU A 96 7.63 -14.45 3.64
CA LEU A 96 7.24 -15.77 4.11
C LEU A 96 6.94 -15.75 5.62
N ASP A 97 7.81 -15.12 6.39
CA ASP A 97 7.63 -15.08 7.84
C ASP A 97 6.38 -14.30 8.24
N VAL A 98 6.12 -13.17 7.56
CA VAL A 98 4.93 -12.38 7.85
C VAL A 98 3.66 -13.15 7.48
N ASN A 99 3.66 -13.80 6.32
CA ASN A 99 2.49 -14.59 5.91
C ASN A 99 2.24 -15.76 6.86
N LYS A 100 3.30 -16.35 7.42
CA LYS A 100 3.13 -17.43 8.40
C LYS A 100 2.44 -16.97 9.67
N LEU A 101 2.54 -15.67 9.99
CA LEU A 101 1.83 -15.10 11.14
C LEU A 101 0.34 -14.91 10.89
N GLY A 102 -0.11 -15.15 9.67
CA GLY A 102 -1.51 -14.92 9.30
C GLY A 102 -1.81 -13.52 8.80
N LEU A 103 -0.77 -12.73 8.50
CA LEU A 103 -0.94 -11.40 7.95
C LEU A 103 -0.82 -11.42 6.43
N ALA A 104 -1.71 -10.72 5.75
CA ALA A 104 -1.56 -10.43 4.33
C ALA A 104 -0.48 -9.37 4.15
N THR A 105 0.16 -9.35 2.99
CA THR A 105 1.25 -8.43 2.68
C THR A 105 0.96 -7.61 1.45
N ALA A 106 1.45 -6.38 1.45
CA ALA A 106 1.33 -5.46 0.34
C ALA A 106 2.70 -4.90 -0.01
N THR A 107 2.89 -4.53 -1.28
CA THR A 107 4.12 -3.86 -1.69
C THR A 107 3.83 -2.90 -2.84
N GLU A 108 4.76 -1.97 -3.07
CA GLU A 108 4.73 -1.15 -4.28
C GLU A 108 5.60 -1.84 -5.33
N PHE A 109 5.03 -2.08 -6.51
CA PHE A 109 5.78 -2.65 -7.61
C PHE A 109 6.44 -1.53 -8.40
N LEU A 110 7.69 -1.25 -8.05
CA LEU A 110 8.43 -0.14 -8.65
C LEU A 110 9.34 -0.62 -9.77
N ASP A 111 10.21 -1.58 -9.48
CA ASP A 111 11.12 -2.16 -10.47
C ASP A 111 10.38 -3.20 -11.30
N MET A 112 10.73 -3.28 -12.59
CA MET A 112 10.00 -4.15 -13.51
C MET A 112 10.41 -5.62 -13.39
N ILE A 113 11.52 -5.91 -12.73
CA ILE A 113 12.07 -7.27 -12.69
C ILE A 113 11.90 -7.92 -11.33
N THR A 114 12.19 -7.18 -10.26
CA THR A 114 12.23 -7.75 -8.91
C THR A 114 10.89 -8.31 -8.47
N GLY A 115 9.79 -7.76 -8.99
CA GLY A 115 8.46 -8.26 -8.64
C GLY A 115 8.27 -9.74 -8.96
N GLN A 116 8.94 -10.25 -9.98
CA GLN A 116 8.83 -11.66 -10.33
C GLN A 116 9.27 -12.58 -9.20
N TYR A 117 10.14 -12.09 -8.32
CA TYR A 117 10.69 -12.90 -7.23
C TYR A 117 9.87 -12.84 -5.96
N ILE A 118 8.86 -11.97 -5.89
CA ILE A 118 8.07 -11.81 -4.67
C ILE A 118 6.56 -11.79 -4.90
N ALA A 119 6.10 -11.66 -6.14
CA ALA A 119 4.67 -11.43 -6.41
C ALA A 119 3.79 -12.56 -5.87
N ASP A 120 4.30 -13.79 -5.82
CA ASP A 120 3.52 -14.92 -5.31
C ASP A 120 3.21 -14.79 -3.82
N LEU A 121 3.92 -13.92 -3.10
CA LEU A 121 3.73 -13.73 -1.67
C LEU A 121 3.02 -12.42 -1.34
N ILE A 122 2.54 -11.70 -2.37
CA ILE A 122 1.90 -10.39 -2.20
C ILE A 122 0.40 -10.51 -2.42
N THR A 123 -0.38 -9.99 -1.47
CA THR A 123 -1.84 -10.00 -1.55
C THR A 123 -2.40 -8.74 -2.21
N TRP A 124 -1.71 -7.61 -2.08
CA TRP A 124 -2.18 -6.33 -2.62
C TRP A 124 -0.98 -5.53 -3.10
N GLY A 125 -1.08 -4.97 -4.30
CA GLY A 125 0.01 -4.19 -4.87
C GLY A 125 -0.37 -2.75 -5.08
N ALA A 126 0.64 -1.87 -5.09
CA ALA A 126 0.44 -0.46 -5.38
C ALA A 126 1.36 -0.03 -6.51
N ILE A 127 0.87 0.93 -7.31
CA ILE A 127 1.69 1.68 -8.25
C ILE A 127 1.73 3.11 -7.71
N GLY A 128 2.92 3.63 -7.48
CA GLY A 128 3.12 4.90 -6.81
C GLY A 128 2.79 6.10 -7.67
N ALA A 129 2.75 7.27 -7.04
CA ALA A 129 2.33 8.50 -7.72
C ALA A 129 3.26 8.87 -8.88
N ARG A 130 4.53 8.51 -8.77
CA ARG A 130 5.51 8.83 -9.82
C ARG A 130 5.45 7.87 -11.00
N THR A 131 4.81 6.71 -10.85
CA THR A 131 4.78 5.67 -11.89
C THR A 131 3.39 5.36 -12.40
N THR A 132 2.35 5.95 -11.84
CA THR A 132 0.97 5.69 -12.28
C THR A 132 0.78 6.04 -13.76
N GLU A 133 1.49 7.04 -14.26
CA GLU A 133 1.37 7.46 -15.66
C GLU A 133 2.24 6.63 -16.60
N SER A 134 3.09 5.76 -16.08
CA SER A 134 4.03 4.98 -16.87
C SER A 134 3.33 3.81 -17.57
N GLN A 135 3.51 3.74 -18.89
CA GLN A 135 2.90 2.66 -19.67
C GLN A 135 3.40 1.29 -19.22
N ILE A 136 4.72 1.15 -18.99
CA ILE A 136 5.24 -0.16 -18.62
C ILE A 136 4.78 -0.59 -17.23
N HIS A 137 4.56 0.36 -16.32
CA HIS A 137 3.99 -0.01 -15.00
C HIS A 137 2.53 -0.43 -15.11
N ARG A 138 1.78 0.20 -16.01
CA ARG A 138 0.40 -0.21 -16.27
C ARG A 138 0.34 -1.60 -16.88
N GLU A 139 1.27 -1.90 -17.78
CA GLU A 139 1.37 -3.25 -18.39
C GLU A 139 1.76 -4.28 -17.35
N MET A 140 2.73 -3.95 -16.47
CA MET A 140 3.11 -4.85 -15.39
C MET A 140 1.91 -5.14 -14.48
N ALA A 141 1.13 -4.11 -14.14
CA ALA A 141 -0.04 -4.30 -13.30
C ALA A 141 -1.06 -5.22 -13.94
N SER A 142 -1.16 -5.22 -15.27
CA SER A 142 -2.07 -6.11 -15.98
C SER A 142 -1.68 -7.57 -15.85
N ALA A 143 -0.44 -7.85 -15.44
CA ALA A 143 0.06 -9.21 -15.26
C ALA A 143 -0.09 -9.71 -13.82
N LEU A 144 -0.30 -8.81 -12.87
CA LEU A 144 -0.32 -9.20 -11.47
C LEU A 144 -1.63 -9.92 -11.11
N SER A 145 -1.50 -10.93 -10.24
CA SER A 145 -2.66 -11.71 -9.80
C SER A 145 -3.38 -11.07 -8.63
N CYS A 146 -2.79 -10.07 -8.00
CA CYS A 146 -3.39 -9.41 -6.85
C CYS A 146 -4.09 -8.12 -7.28
N PRO A 147 -5.04 -7.62 -6.47
CA PRO A 147 -5.57 -6.28 -6.72
C PRO A 147 -4.47 -5.23 -6.66
N VAL A 148 -4.60 -4.20 -7.49
CA VAL A 148 -3.59 -3.16 -7.59
C VAL A 148 -4.23 -1.78 -7.43
N GLY A 149 -3.70 -1.00 -6.49
CA GLY A 149 -4.11 0.39 -6.32
C GLY A 149 -3.17 1.32 -7.04
N PHE A 150 -3.73 2.31 -7.73
CA PHE A 150 -2.96 3.31 -8.47
C PHE A 150 -3.10 4.66 -7.76
N LYS A 151 -2.00 5.23 -7.31
CA LYS A 151 -2.03 6.53 -6.65
C LYS A 151 -2.28 7.64 -7.66
N ASN A 152 -3.02 8.67 -7.24
CA ASN A 152 -3.10 9.89 -8.05
C ASN A 152 -1.70 10.51 -8.18
N GLY A 153 -1.51 11.33 -9.20
CA GLY A 153 -0.22 11.96 -9.45
C GLY A 153 0.21 12.88 -8.31
N THR A 154 1.49 13.21 -8.26
CA THR A 154 2.03 14.08 -7.21
C THR A 154 1.38 15.47 -7.25
N ASN A 155 0.88 15.89 -8.41
CA ASN A 155 0.14 17.16 -8.54
C ASN A 155 -1.32 17.06 -8.13
N GLY A 156 -1.78 15.87 -7.77
CA GLY A 156 -3.17 15.65 -7.39
C GLY A 156 -4.06 15.08 -8.48
N ASN A 157 -3.52 14.86 -9.68
CA ASN A 157 -4.32 14.43 -10.83
C ASN A 157 -4.87 13.02 -10.62
N VAL A 158 -6.20 12.90 -10.57
CA VAL A 158 -6.87 11.61 -10.37
C VAL A 158 -7.10 10.89 -11.69
N LYS A 159 -7.25 11.62 -12.80
CA LYS A 159 -7.54 11.00 -14.07
C LYS A 159 -6.44 10.02 -14.52
N ILE A 160 -5.19 10.32 -14.21
CA ILE A 160 -4.11 9.39 -14.59
C ILE A 160 -4.25 8.04 -13.88
N ALA A 161 -4.79 8.03 -12.66
CA ALA A 161 -5.04 6.77 -11.97
C ALA A 161 -6.20 6.01 -12.62
N ILE A 162 -7.23 6.73 -13.06
CA ILE A 162 -8.34 6.09 -13.77
C ILE A 162 -7.87 5.51 -15.09
N ASP A 163 -7.04 6.25 -15.83
CA ASP A 163 -6.46 5.74 -17.07
C ASP A 163 -5.62 4.50 -16.81
N ALA A 164 -4.88 4.48 -15.69
CA ALA A 164 -4.08 3.31 -15.32
C ALA A 164 -4.96 2.09 -15.04
N ILE A 165 -6.08 2.28 -14.34
CA ILE A 165 -7.02 1.20 -14.07
C ILE A 165 -7.53 0.61 -15.39
N ARG A 166 -7.91 1.49 -16.31
CA ARG A 166 -8.45 1.04 -17.62
C ARG A 166 -7.38 0.32 -18.43
N ALA A 167 -6.16 0.85 -18.43
CA ALA A 167 -5.05 0.20 -19.15
C ALA A 167 -4.72 -1.16 -18.54
N ALA A 168 -4.64 -1.25 -17.22
CA ALA A 168 -4.27 -2.51 -16.56
C ALA A 168 -5.35 -3.58 -16.71
N LYS A 169 -6.59 -3.19 -16.95
CA LYS A 169 -7.68 -4.15 -17.15
C LYS A 169 -7.54 -4.90 -18.47
N ALA A 170 -6.83 -4.33 -19.43
CA ALA A 170 -6.66 -4.93 -20.75
C ALA A 170 -5.46 -5.86 -20.78
N SER A 171 -5.49 -6.80 -21.73
CA SER A 171 -4.34 -7.66 -22.01
C SER A 171 -3.25 -6.86 -22.74
N HIS A 172 -2.00 -7.14 -22.39
CA HIS A 172 -0.86 -6.46 -22.98
C HIS A 172 0.25 -7.45 -23.30
N TYR A 173 1.13 -7.05 -24.21
CA TYR A 173 2.41 -7.72 -24.41
C TYR A 173 3.51 -6.80 -23.88
N PHE A 174 4.41 -7.36 -23.07
CA PHE A 174 5.59 -6.61 -22.66
C PHE A 174 6.75 -7.58 -22.49
N TYR A 175 7.96 -7.06 -22.54
CA TYR A 175 9.13 -7.92 -22.44
C TYR A 175 9.91 -7.60 -21.17
N SER A 176 10.48 -8.67 -20.63
CA SER A 176 11.19 -8.63 -19.36
C SER A 176 12.00 -9.92 -19.26
N PRO A 177 13.11 -9.91 -18.53
CA PRO A 177 13.81 -11.17 -18.29
C PRO A 177 12.94 -12.13 -17.49
N ASP A 178 13.04 -13.41 -17.80
CA ASP A 178 12.44 -14.44 -16.95
C ASP A 178 13.37 -14.71 -15.75
N LYS A 179 13.00 -15.70 -14.92
CA LYS A 179 13.77 -15.99 -13.71
C LYS A 179 15.15 -16.56 -14.00
N ASN A 180 15.39 -17.00 -15.23
CA ASN A 180 16.71 -17.48 -15.65
C ASN A 180 17.52 -16.39 -16.35
N GLY A 181 17.03 -15.16 -16.36
CA GLY A 181 17.72 -14.04 -16.97
C GLY A 181 17.56 -13.94 -18.47
N ARG A 182 16.67 -14.71 -19.06
CA ARG A 182 16.47 -14.69 -20.53
C ARG A 182 15.38 -13.70 -20.89
N MET A 183 15.65 -12.86 -21.86
CA MET A 183 14.66 -11.90 -22.33
C MET A 183 13.47 -12.63 -22.95
N THR A 184 12.29 -12.30 -22.48
CA THR A 184 11.06 -13.02 -22.84
C THR A 184 9.94 -12.03 -23.10
N VAL A 185 9.07 -12.34 -24.05
CA VAL A 185 7.84 -11.56 -24.27
C VAL A 185 6.71 -12.23 -23.48
N TYR A 186 6.08 -11.45 -22.62
CA TYR A 186 4.96 -11.92 -21.81
C TYR A 186 3.66 -11.37 -22.38
N ARG A 187 2.66 -12.22 -22.47
CA ARG A 187 1.30 -11.79 -22.75
C ARG A 187 0.53 -11.84 -21.44
N THR A 188 -0.06 -10.70 -21.04
CA THR A 188 -0.81 -10.63 -19.80
C THR A 188 -2.29 -10.88 -20.06
N SER A 189 -3.01 -11.27 -19.02
CA SER A 189 -4.45 -11.53 -19.14
C SER A 189 -5.30 -10.32 -18.80
N GLY A 190 -4.68 -9.28 -18.20
CA GLY A 190 -5.42 -8.15 -17.69
C GLY A 190 -5.76 -8.33 -16.21
N ASN A 191 -5.87 -7.22 -15.51
CA ASN A 191 -6.18 -7.22 -14.07
C ASN A 191 -7.44 -6.39 -13.84
N PRO A 192 -8.57 -7.02 -13.55
CA PRO A 192 -9.83 -6.29 -13.37
C PRO A 192 -10.01 -5.66 -12.00
N PHE A 193 -9.03 -5.80 -11.10
CA PHE A 193 -9.18 -5.35 -9.71
C PHE A 193 -8.34 -4.10 -9.41
N GLY A 194 -8.16 -3.23 -10.42
CA GLY A 194 -7.52 -1.95 -10.21
C GLY A 194 -8.44 -0.97 -9.49
N HIS A 195 -7.85 -0.07 -8.73
CA HIS A 195 -8.61 0.96 -8.01
C HIS A 195 -7.72 2.15 -7.72
N ILE A 196 -8.34 3.27 -7.31
CA ILE A 196 -7.61 4.51 -7.00
C ILE A 196 -7.11 4.48 -5.56
N ILE A 197 -5.92 5.06 -5.34
CA ILE A 197 -5.46 5.44 -4.02
C ILE A 197 -5.33 6.97 -4.00
N LEU A 198 -6.08 7.65 -3.15
CA LEU A 198 -5.95 9.09 -2.97
C LEU A 198 -4.87 9.39 -1.94
N ARG A 199 -3.80 10.10 -2.35
CA ARG A 199 -2.66 10.39 -1.47
C ARG A 199 -2.41 11.88 -1.29
N GLY A 200 -3.35 12.72 -1.80
CA GLY A 200 -3.15 14.15 -1.81
C GLY A 200 -2.21 14.58 -2.91
N GLY A 201 -1.97 15.86 -3.03
CA GLY A 201 -1.11 16.39 -4.07
C GLY A 201 -0.59 17.77 -3.73
N ASP A 202 0.06 18.37 -4.71
CA ASP A 202 0.64 19.72 -4.54
C ASP A 202 -0.41 20.75 -4.19
N SER A 203 -1.64 20.55 -4.65
CA SER A 203 -2.75 21.48 -4.37
C SER A 203 -3.40 21.24 -3.01
N GLY A 204 -3.00 20.20 -2.30
CA GLY A 204 -3.50 19.92 -0.97
C GLY A 204 -4.03 18.51 -0.79
N PRO A 205 -4.56 18.22 0.38
CA PRO A 205 -5.16 16.90 0.67
C PRO A 205 -6.40 16.62 -0.20
N ASN A 206 -6.72 15.32 -0.36
CA ASN A 206 -7.92 14.92 -1.10
C ASN A 206 -8.69 13.78 -0.40
N PHE A 207 -8.67 13.77 0.92
CA PHE A 207 -9.39 12.75 1.70
C PHE A 207 -10.81 13.19 2.11
N ASP A 208 -11.17 14.41 1.89
CA ASP A 208 -12.48 14.94 2.29
C ASP A 208 -13.60 14.36 1.43
N ALA A 209 -14.81 14.45 1.94
CA ALA A 209 -15.97 13.85 1.27
C ALA A 209 -16.17 14.41 -0.14
N ALA A 210 -15.95 15.71 -0.33
CA ALA A 210 -16.12 16.31 -1.67
C ALA A 210 -15.10 15.74 -2.65
N SER A 211 -13.83 15.61 -2.23
CA SER A 211 -12.80 15.04 -3.10
C SER A 211 -13.08 13.59 -3.44
N ILE A 212 -13.52 12.79 -2.46
CA ILE A 212 -13.85 11.39 -2.68
C ILE A 212 -15.04 11.28 -3.64
N ASN A 213 -16.07 12.09 -3.44
CA ASN A 213 -17.24 12.09 -4.33
C ASN A 213 -16.84 12.45 -5.76
N GLU A 214 -15.98 13.44 -5.92
CA GLU A 214 -15.53 13.84 -7.26
C GLU A 214 -14.75 12.72 -7.94
N ALA A 215 -13.86 12.06 -7.21
CA ALA A 215 -13.11 10.94 -7.79
C ALA A 215 -14.07 9.81 -8.19
N CYS A 216 -15.05 9.52 -7.35
CA CYS A 216 -16.02 8.46 -7.66
C CYS A 216 -16.91 8.81 -8.83
N GLN A 217 -17.25 10.10 -9.00
CA GLN A 217 -17.99 10.52 -10.18
C GLN A 217 -17.19 10.30 -11.46
N GLN A 218 -15.88 10.55 -11.41
CA GLN A 218 -15.03 10.28 -12.56
C GLN A 218 -14.94 8.77 -12.84
N LEU A 219 -14.87 7.95 -11.80
CA LEU A 219 -14.91 6.50 -11.99
C LEU A 219 -16.19 6.06 -12.68
N ALA A 220 -17.34 6.62 -12.26
CA ALA A 220 -18.62 6.25 -12.82
C ALA A 220 -18.72 6.57 -14.31
N GLN A 221 -18.04 7.61 -14.77
CA GLN A 221 -18.03 7.96 -16.20
C GLN A 221 -17.48 6.85 -17.07
N PHE A 222 -16.66 5.97 -16.50
CA PHE A 222 -16.05 4.85 -17.23
C PHE A 222 -16.62 3.52 -16.79
N ASN A 223 -17.76 3.52 -16.10
CA ASN A 223 -18.42 2.31 -15.59
C ASN A 223 -17.51 1.51 -14.66
N LEU A 224 -16.70 2.20 -13.88
CA LEU A 224 -15.84 1.58 -12.88
C LEU A 224 -16.49 1.68 -11.50
N PRO A 225 -16.21 0.73 -10.59
CA PRO A 225 -16.80 0.81 -9.26
C PRO A 225 -16.44 2.12 -8.56
N GLU A 226 -17.41 2.71 -7.87
CA GLU A 226 -17.23 3.97 -7.16
C GLU A 226 -16.69 3.71 -5.76
N ARG A 227 -15.52 3.10 -5.70
CA ARG A 227 -14.85 2.76 -4.45
C ARG A 227 -13.36 3.02 -4.62
N LEU A 228 -12.73 3.47 -3.53
CA LEU A 228 -11.31 3.81 -3.58
C LEU A 228 -10.66 3.61 -2.22
N VAL A 229 -9.34 3.74 -2.21
CA VAL A 229 -8.53 3.66 -1.00
C VAL A 229 -8.00 5.06 -0.69
N VAL A 230 -7.97 5.43 0.60
CA VAL A 230 -7.45 6.71 1.04
C VAL A 230 -6.14 6.48 1.81
N ASP A 231 -5.09 7.13 1.33
CA ASP A 231 -3.78 7.10 1.99
C ASP A 231 -3.74 8.25 3.00
N PHE A 232 -3.66 7.92 4.29
CA PHE A 232 -3.64 8.92 5.36
C PHE A 232 -2.32 9.68 5.43
N SER A 233 -1.27 9.12 4.83
CA SER A 233 0.06 9.70 4.85
C SER A 233 0.31 10.56 3.61
N HIS A 234 1.56 10.85 3.34
CA HIS A 234 2.01 11.63 2.19
C HIS A 234 1.36 13.01 2.18
N ALA A 235 0.83 13.49 1.04
CA ALA A 235 0.30 14.84 0.99
C ALA A 235 -1.03 14.99 1.74
N ASN A 236 -1.73 13.90 2.01
CA ASN A 236 -2.96 13.99 2.78
C ASN A 236 -2.72 14.40 4.23
N CYS A 237 -1.57 14.07 4.80
CA CYS A 237 -1.21 14.54 6.14
C CYS A 237 -0.15 15.64 6.08
N GLN A 238 0.14 16.15 4.88
CA GLN A 238 1.13 17.22 4.69
C GLN A 238 2.50 16.82 5.23
N LYS A 239 2.81 15.51 5.16
CA LYS A 239 4.07 14.90 5.62
C LYS A 239 4.28 15.06 7.14
N GLN A 240 3.21 15.30 7.88
CA GLN A 240 3.24 15.38 9.34
C GLN A 240 2.53 14.15 9.89
N HIS A 241 3.32 13.19 10.39
CA HIS A 241 2.78 11.86 10.70
C HIS A 241 1.62 11.88 11.69
N ARG A 242 1.64 12.79 12.66
CA ARG A 242 0.57 12.85 13.64
C ARG A 242 -0.77 13.25 13.03
N LYS A 243 -0.74 13.99 11.91
CA LYS A 243 -1.97 14.37 11.22
C LYS A 243 -2.68 13.20 10.58
N GLN A 244 -2.01 12.05 10.45
CA GLN A 244 -2.69 10.85 9.97
C GLN A 244 -3.89 10.49 10.85
N VAL A 245 -3.79 10.76 12.15
CA VAL A 245 -4.93 10.51 13.06
C VAL A 245 -6.09 11.44 12.74
N ASP A 246 -5.80 12.70 12.41
CA ASP A 246 -6.85 13.64 12.02
C ASP A 246 -7.54 13.20 10.72
N VAL A 247 -6.75 12.71 9.77
CA VAL A 247 -7.33 12.17 8.53
C VAL A 247 -8.22 10.97 8.85
N ALA A 248 -7.74 10.11 9.76
CA ALA A 248 -8.54 8.94 10.18
C ALA A 248 -9.87 9.37 10.78
N ARG A 249 -9.89 10.43 11.59
CA ARG A 249 -11.14 10.90 12.19
C ARG A 249 -12.13 11.36 11.12
N ASP A 250 -11.65 12.09 10.12
CA ASP A 250 -12.52 12.54 9.02
C ASP A 250 -13.09 11.33 8.27
N ILE A 251 -12.26 10.36 7.95
CA ILE A 251 -12.71 9.15 7.25
C ILE A 251 -13.71 8.38 8.09
N CYS A 252 -13.47 8.26 9.39
CA CYS A 252 -14.43 7.59 10.28
C CYS A 252 -15.78 8.29 10.27
N GLN A 253 -15.79 9.64 10.29
CA GLN A 253 -17.04 10.39 10.21
C GLN A 253 -17.77 10.12 8.91
N GLN A 254 -17.05 10.04 7.80
CA GLN A 254 -17.68 9.74 6.51
C GLN A 254 -18.29 8.33 6.51
N ILE A 255 -17.56 7.37 7.06
CA ILE A 255 -18.06 5.99 7.14
C ILE A 255 -19.31 5.95 8.02
N GLU A 256 -19.26 6.58 9.20
CA GLU A 256 -20.40 6.59 10.11
C GLU A 256 -21.62 7.27 9.51
N ALA A 257 -21.40 8.26 8.64
CA ALA A 257 -22.50 8.93 7.93
C ALA A 257 -23.08 8.08 6.81
N GLY A 258 -22.50 6.91 6.54
CA GLY A 258 -23.06 5.97 5.59
C GLY A 258 -22.29 5.79 4.28
N SER A 259 -21.12 6.39 4.14
CA SER A 259 -20.38 6.28 2.90
C SER A 259 -19.91 4.84 2.67
N HIS A 260 -20.13 4.33 1.46
CA HIS A 260 -19.60 3.07 0.99
C HIS A 260 -18.53 3.25 -0.08
N LYS A 261 -18.05 4.48 -0.26
CA LYS A 261 -17.07 4.80 -1.30
C LYS A 261 -15.64 4.49 -0.87
N ILE A 262 -15.41 4.33 0.43
CA ILE A 262 -14.08 4.08 0.96
C ILE A 262 -13.92 2.57 1.13
N ALA A 263 -13.19 1.95 0.20
CA ALA A 263 -12.95 0.51 0.25
C ALA A 263 -11.85 0.15 1.24
N GLY A 264 -10.93 1.08 1.47
CA GLY A 264 -9.84 0.83 2.38
C GLY A 264 -9.05 2.08 2.68
N ILE A 265 -8.10 1.93 3.58
CA ILE A 265 -7.21 3.02 3.96
C ILE A 265 -5.76 2.52 3.98
N MET A 266 -4.84 3.47 3.90
CA MET A 266 -3.42 3.19 3.99
C MET A 266 -2.83 4.17 5.00
N ALA A 267 -1.91 3.69 5.84
CA ALA A 267 -1.25 4.54 6.82
C ALA A 267 0.21 4.13 6.95
N GLU A 268 1.05 5.09 7.29
CA GLU A 268 2.46 4.80 7.57
C GLU A 268 2.66 4.74 9.08
N SER A 269 3.10 3.60 9.55
CA SER A 269 3.16 3.25 10.96
C SER A 269 4.41 2.41 11.23
N PHE A 270 4.96 2.55 12.44
CA PHE A 270 6.03 1.68 12.88
C PHE A 270 5.97 1.59 14.41
N LEU A 271 7.02 1.01 15.02
CA LEU A 271 7.01 0.81 16.48
C LEU A 271 7.12 2.13 17.23
N VAL A 272 7.99 3.04 16.77
CA VAL A 272 8.24 4.34 17.40
C VAL A 272 7.84 5.43 16.41
N GLU A 273 7.20 6.49 16.91
CA GLU A 273 6.73 7.54 16.01
C GLU A 273 7.88 8.38 15.45
N GLY A 274 7.68 8.87 14.22
CA GLY A 274 8.61 9.78 13.58
C GLY A 274 9.58 9.06 12.66
N ASN A 275 10.73 9.67 12.47
CA ASN A 275 11.79 9.08 11.66
C ASN A 275 13.16 9.58 12.13
N GLN A 276 14.19 8.98 11.58
CA GLN A 276 15.59 9.31 11.94
C GLN A 276 16.45 9.34 10.69
N PRO A 277 17.53 10.13 10.71
CA PRO A 277 18.44 10.11 9.58
C PRO A 277 19.27 8.84 9.53
N MET A 278 19.77 8.53 8.34
CA MET A 278 20.44 7.25 8.05
C MET A 278 21.97 7.39 8.02
N HIS A 279 22.53 8.42 8.67
CA HIS A 279 23.96 8.68 8.52
C HIS A 279 24.84 7.96 9.54
N ASP A 280 24.29 7.39 10.59
CA ASP A 280 25.10 6.61 11.55
C ASP A 280 24.38 5.30 11.83
N LEU A 281 24.75 4.26 11.07
CA LEU A 281 24.05 2.98 11.12
C LEU A 281 24.26 2.25 12.44
N ASN A 282 25.31 2.59 13.19
CA ASN A 282 25.57 1.93 14.47
C ASN A 282 24.75 2.50 15.62
N ASN A 283 24.11 3.64 15.41
CA ASN A 283 23.36 4.33 16.47
C ASN A 283 21.90 4.54 16.12
N LEU A 284 21.34 3.70 15.26
CA LEU A 284 19.93 3.80 14.91
C LEU A 284 19.04 3.38 16.08
N THR A 285 17.95 4.13 16.27
CA THR A 285 16.95 3.78 17.26
C THR A 285 16.10 2.62 16.73
N TYR A 286 15.98 1.58 17.54
CA TYR A 286 15.19 0.40 17.15
C TYR A 286 13.74 0.79 16.94
N GLY A 287 13.17 0.38 15.81
CA GLY A 287 11.75 0.58 15.55
C GLY A 287 11.38 1.97 15.05
N LEU A 288 12.36 2.80 14.72
CA LEU A 288 12.12 4.15 14.22
C LEU A 288 12.47 4.20 12.73
N SER A 289 11.58 4.74 11.93
CA SER A 289 11.72 4.76 10.46
C SER A 289 12.97 5.50 10.00
N ILE A 290 13.63 4.99 8.97
CA ILE A 290 14.76 5.67 8.32
C ILE A 290 14.33 6.33 7.01
N THR A 291 13.05 6.35 6.71
CA THR A 291 12.50 7.03 5.54
C THR A 291 11.43 8.02 6.00
N ASP A 292 10.19 7.87 5.57
CA ASP A 292 9.13 8.81 5.94
C ASP A 292 8.75 8.67 7.41
N PRO A 293 8.32 9.77 8.06
CA PRO A 293 7.91 9.67 9.45
C PRO A 293 6.61 8.90 9.60
N CYS A 294 6.52 8.09 10.64
CA CYS A 294 5.43 7.14 10.85
C CYS A 294 4.70 7.40 12.16
N LEU A 295 3.45 6.95 12.23
CA LEU A 295 2.76 6.82 13.51
C LEU A 295 3.47 5.79 14.37
N GLY A 296 3.45 5.97 15.69
CA GLY A 296 3.93 4.95 16.59
C GLY A 296 2.89 3.88 16.85
N TRP A 297 3.29 2.88 17.62
CA TRP A 297 2.41 1.73 17.81
C TRP A 297 1.11 2.08 18.54
N LYS A 298 1.20 2.91 19.59
CA LYS A 298 0.02 3.27 20.36
C LYS A 298 -1.04 3.97 19.49
N ASP A 299 -0.59 4.93 18.68
CA ASP A 299 -1.53 5.64 17.79
C ASP A 299 -2.07 4.74 16.70
N THR A 300 -1.26 3.78 16.26
CA THR A 300 -1.71 2.80 15.27
C THR A 300 -2.86 1.95 15.84
N ALA A 301 -2.69 1.46 17.06
CA ALA A 301 -3.73 0.65 17.68
C ALA A 301 -5.01 1.47 17.89
N THR A 302 -4.87 2.73 18.31
CA THR A 302 -6.02 3.62 18.48
C THR A 302 -6.74 3.83 17.14
N MET A 303 -5.96 4.03 16.06
CA MET A 303 -6.55 4.26 14.75
C MET A 303 -7.32 3.03 14.26
N LEU A 304 -6.78 1.84 14.46
CA LEU A 304 -7.51 0.63 14.06
C LEU A 304 -8.82 0.50 14.82
N ASP A 305 -8.81 0.80 16.10
CA ASP A 305 -10.03 0.75 16.89
C ASP A 305 -11.06 1.76 16.40
N MET A 306 -10.62 2.99 16.10
CA MET A 306 -11.52 4.01 15.55
C MET A 306 -12.19 3.55 14.26
N LEU A 307 -11.40 2.98 13.36
CA LEU A 307 -11.91 2.51 12.09
C LEU A 307 -12.92 1.38 12.29
N ALA A 308 -12.59 0.42 13.16
CA ALA A 308 -13.50 -0.69 13.43
C ALA A 308 -14.82 -0.19 14.02
N GLN A 309 -14.76 0.78 14.96
CA GLN A 309 -15.97 1.34 15.53
C GLN A 309 -16.81 2.05 14.48
N SER A 310 -16.17 2.75 13.55
CA SER A 310 -16.92 3.45 12.50
C SER A 310 -17.68 2.47 11.60
N ILE A 311 -17.08 1.31 11.32
CA ILE A 311 -17.74 0.27 10.55
C ILE A 311 -18.95 -0.27 11.32
N LYS A 312 -18.80 -0.50 12.64
CA LYS A 312 -19.92 -0.96 13.47
C LYS A 312 -21.07 0.05 13.47
N VAL A 313 -20.75 1.34 13.56
CA VAL A 313 -21.77 2.38 13.54
C VAL A 313 -22.52 2.35 12.21
N ARG A 314 -21.78 2.28 11.09
CA ARG A 314 -22.44 2.24 9.77
C ARG A 314 -23.36 1.03 9.65
N ARG A 315 -22.89 -0.14 10.11
CA ARG A 315 -23.69 -1.37 10.04
C ARG A 315 -24.94 -1.30 10.87
N SER A 316 -24.90 -0.56 12.01
CA SER A 316 -26.06 -0.47 12.89
C SER A 316 -27.19 0.39 12.32
N ARG A 317 -26.90 1.15 11.26
CA ARG A 317 -27.88 2.02 10.64
C ARG A 317 -28.72 1.33 9.57
N HIS A 318 -28.43 0.06 9.29
CA HIS A 318 -29.13 -0.71 8.24
C HIS A 318 -29.65 -2.09 8.79
#